data_aa9495e37a4ae0b7be9f09cd08805ab8
#
_entry.id   aa9495e37a4ae0b7be9f09cd08805ab8
#
_cell.length_a   1.000
_cell.length_b   1.000
_cell.length_c   1.000
_cell.angle_alpha   90.00
_cell.angle_beta   90.00
_cell.angle_gamma   90.00
#
_symmetry.space_group_name_H-M   'P 1'
#
loop_
_entity.id
_entity.type
_entity.pdbx_description
1 polymer ?
#
loop_
_entity_poly.entity_id
_entity_poly.type
_entity_poly.pdbx_seq_one_letter_code
_entity_poly.pdbx_strand_id
1 'polypeptide(L)'
;MRYSIEFSASALREFQALDRRIRRRIAVKIDQLAENHFPLAVRKFHGEADHWRIRIGDYRVIYRIDRHRVVVVIVRIGHRREGYR
;
A
#
# COMPACT_ATOMS: atom_id res chain seq x y z
N MET A 1 9.19 -2.85 16.27
CA MET A 1 10.13 -2.10 15.41
C MET A 1 9.36 -1.45 14.27
N ARG A 2 9.60 -0.19 14.04
CA ARG A 2 8.91 0.55 12.99
C ARG A 2 9.71 0.48 11.69
N TYR A 3 9.06 0.04 10.62
CA TYR A 3 9.65 0.06 9.29
C TYR A 3 9.47 1.43 8.66
N SER A 4 10.36 1.80 7.75
CA SER A 4 10.19 2.98 6.94
C SER A 4 9.16 2.72 5.84
N ILE A 5 8.56 3.78 5.31
CA ILE A 5 7.64 3.69 4.19
C ILE A 5 8.31 4.32 2.97
N GLU A 6 8.30 3.58 1.86
CA GLU A 6 8.75 4.10 0.57
C GLU A 6 7.66 3.88 -0.45
N PHE A 7 7.63 4.72 -1.48
CA PHE A 7 6.70 4.58 -2.59
C PHE A 7 7.50 4.28 -3.86
N SER A 8 7.02 3.34 -4.67
CA SER A 8 7.51 3.22 -6.03
C SER A 8 7.14 4.49 -6.80
N ALA A 9 7.79 4.73 -7.93
CA ALA A 9 7.47 5.90 -8.74
C ALA A 9 6.01 5.88 -9.19
N SER A 10 5.49 4.71 -9.58
CA SER A 10 4.09 4.56 -9.98
C SER A 10 3.15 4.84 -8.83
N ALA A 11 3.44 4.28 -7.65
CA ALA A 11 2.58 4.47 -6.49
C ALA A 11 2.56 5.93 -6.04
N LEU A 12 3.70 6.61 -6.13
CA LEU A 12 3.76 8.01 -5.74
C LEU A 12 2.89 8.86 -6.66
N ARG A 13 2.96 8.62 -7.97
CA ARG A 13 2.10 9.33 -8.93
C ARG A 13 0.63 9.06 -8.65
N GLU A 14 0.29 7.80 -8.40
CA GLU A 14 -1.08 7.41 -8.10
C GLU A 14 -1.57 8.07 -6.80
N PHE A 15 -0.71 8.12 -5.81
CA PHE A 15 -1.04 8.76 -4.53
C PHE A 15 -1.30 10.26 -4.70
N GLN A 16 -0.43 10.93 -5.45
CA GLN A 16 -0.54 12.37 -5.68
C GLN A 16 -1.77 12.74 -6.51
N ALA A 17 -2.24 11.82 -7.35
CA ALA A 17 -3.42 12.03 -8.17
C ALA A 17 -4.75 11.84 -7.42
N LEU A 18 -4.70 11.33 -6.20
CA LEU A 18 -5.91 11.10 -5.42
C LEU A 18 -6.52 12.42 -4.95
N ASP A 19 -7.84 12.44 -4.86
CA ASP A 19 -8.56 13.50 -4.18
C ASP A 19 -8.01 13.66 -2.76
N ARG A 20 -7.94 14.90 -2.29
CA ARG A 20 -7.35 15.26 -1.01
C ARG A 20 -7.88 14.43 0.17
N ARG A 21 -9.20 14.23 0.23
CA ARG A 21 -9.83 13.47 1.31
C ARG A 21 -9.40 12.01 1.27
N ILE A 22 -9.42 11.43 0.08
CA ILE A 22 -9.03 10.03 -0.12
C ILE A 22 -7.54 9.86 0.16
N ARG A 23 -6.73 10.79 -0.32
CA ARG A 23 -5.28 10.74 -0.09
C ARG A 23 -4.94 10.73 1.40
N ARG A 24 -5.61 11.60 2.16
CA ARG A 24 -5.39 11.68 3.61
C ARG A 24 -5.77 10.37 4.30
N ARG A 25 -6.90 9.80 3.92
CA ARG A 25 -7.38 8.54 4.47
C ARG A 25 -6.41 7.39 4.18
N ILE A 26 -5.93 7.34 2.95
CA ILE A 26 -4.98 6.30 2.54
C ILE A 26 -3.63 6.50 3.23
N ALA A 27 -3.19 7.73 3.36
CA ALA A 27 -1.93 8.05 4.03
C ALA A 27 -1.91 7.53 5.47
N VAL A 28 -3.01 7.68 6.20
CA VAL A 28 -3.10 7.18 7.57
C VAL A 28 -2.95 5.66 7.61
N LYS A 29 -3.61 4.96 6.69
CA LYS A 29 -3.54 3.51 6.64
C LYS A 29 -2.16 3.01 6.23
N ILE A 30 -1.54 3.69 5.27
CA ILE A 30 -0.18 3.34 4.86
C ILE A 30 0.78 3.52 6.03
N ASP A 31 0.65 4.61 6.77
CA ASP A 31 1.54 4.87 7.91
C ASP A 31 1.41 3.76 8.97
N GLN A 32 0.21 3.24 9.16
CA GLN A 32 -0.01 2.15 10.09
C GLN A 32 0.72 0.87 9.69
N LEU A 33 0.97 0.66 8.40
CA LEU A 33 1.71 -0.50 7.92
C LEU A 33 3.16 -0.49 8.40
N ALA A 34 3.69 0.65 8.78
CA ALA A 34 5.05 0.74 9.29
C ALA A 34 5.23 -0.07 10.56
N GLU A 35 4.19 -0.20 11.36
CA GLU A 35 4.23 -0.97 12.61
C GLU A 35 3.48 -2.28 12.50
N ASN A 36 2.38 -2.30 11.78
CA ASN A 36 1.60 -3.51 11.57
C ASN A 36 1.53 -3.82 10.09
N HIS A 37 2.39 -4.72 9.63
CA HIS A 37 2.52 -5.06 8.20
C HIS A 37 1.38 -5.94 7.70
N PHE A 38 0.62 -6.57 8.60
CA PHE A 38 -0.44 -7.51 8.24
C PHE A 38 -1.72 -7.21 9.01
N PRO A 39 -2.39 -6.07 8.73
CA PRO A 39 -3.66 -5.77 9.39
C PRO A 39 -4.75 -6.75 8.95
N LEU A 40 -5.87 -6.77 9.66
CA LEU A 40 -6.94 -7.73 9.41
C LEU A 40 -7.45 -7.73 7.96
N ALA A 41 -7.43 -6.58 7.30
CA ALA A 41 -7.95 -6.45 5.94
C ALA A 41 -6.97 -6.89 4.86
N VAL A 42 -5.77 -7.34 5.25
CA VAL A 42 -4.75 -7.67 4.26
C VAL A 42 -5.02 -9.03 3.60
N ARG A 43 -4.62 -9.12 2.34
CA ARG A 43 -4.61 -10.38 1.59
C ARG A 43 -3.30 -10.47 0.83
N LYS A 44 -2.77 -11.67 0.67
CA LYS A 44 -1.57 -11.86 -0.12
C LYS A 44 -1.88 -11.57 -1.59
N PHE A 45 -0.99 -10.83 -2.25
CA PHE A 45 -1.13 -10.54 -3.66
C PHE A 45 -0.56 -11.69 -4.46
N HIS A 46 -1.40 -12.31 -5.28
CA HIS A 46 -1.00 -13.48 -6.06
C HIS A 46 -0.03 -13.10 -7.17
N GLY A 47 0.95 -13.96 -7.40
CA GLY A 47 1.90 -13.82 -8.49
C GLY A 47 3.23 -13.18 -8.12
N GLU A 48 3.31 -12.53 -6.97
CA GLU A 48 4.54 -11.86 -6.55
C GLU A 48 4.88 -12.26 -5.12
N ALA A 49 6.13 -12.66 -4.89
CA ALA A 49 6.60 -13.01 -3.56
C ALA A 49 6.61 -11.76 -2.67
N ASP A 50 6.21 -11.93 -1.42
CA ASP A 50 6.18 -10.86 -0.42
C ASP A 50 5.41 -9.61 -0.82
N HIS A 51 4.45 -9.75 -1.74
CA HIS A 51 3.52 -8.69 -2.07
C HIS A 51 2.18 -8.94 -1.39
N TRP A 52 1.60 -7.87 -0.88
CA TRP A 52 0.37 -7.93 -0.10
C TRP A 52 -0.57 -6.84 -0.58
N ARG A 53 -1.85 -7.03 -0.34
CA ARG A 53 -2.88 -6.09 -0.73
C ARG A 53 -3.73 -5.74 0.47
N ILE A 54 -3.98 -4.45 0.67
CA ILE A 54 -4.92 -3.99 1.67
C ILE A 54 -6.00 -3.17 1.00
N ARG A 55 -7.23 -3.38 1.41
CA ARG A 55 -8.39 -2.65 0.90
C ARG A 55 -8.72 -1.50 1.83
N ILE A 56 -8.90 -0.32 1.26
CA ILE A 56 -9.23 0.90 2.00
C ILE A 56 -10.40 1.55 1.29
N GLY A 57 -11.64 1.30 1.80
CA GLY A 57 -12.84 1.74 1.10
C GLY A 57 -12.91 1.11 -0.28
N ASP A 58 -13.04 1.94 -1.31
CA ASP A 58 -13.06 1.49 -2.70
C ASP A 58 -11.68 1.45 -3.34
N TYR A 59 -10.64 1.65 -2.54
CA TYR A 59 -9.27 1.67 -3.04
C TYR A 59 -8.50 0.46 -2.55
N ARG A 60 -7.45 0.14 -3.28
CA ARG A 60 -6.53 -0.94 -2.92
C ARG A 60 -5.11 -0.42 -2.95
N VAL A 61 -4.34 -0.86 -1.97
CA VAL A 61 -2.92 -0.55 -1.89
C VAL A 61 -2.18 -1.86 -1.94
N ILE A 62 -1.27 -1.98 -2.89
CA ILE A 62 -0.39 -3.14 -2.99
C ILE A 62 0.96 -2.72 -2.45
N TYR A 63 1.49 -3.50 -1.53
CA TYR A 63 2.78 -3.21 -0.93
C TYR A 63 3.59 -4.49 -0.80
N ARG A 64 4.89 -4.31 -0.68
CA ARG A 64 5.79 -5.41 -0.35
C ARG A 64 6.62 -5.05 0.87
N ILE A 65 7.14 -6.06 1.50
CA ILE A 65 7.95 -5.89 2.71
C ILE A 65 9.38 -6.26 2.38
N ASP A 66 10.29 -5.31 2.55
CA ASP A 66 11.72 -5.54 2.39
C ASP A 66 12.31 -5.66 3.78
N ARG A 67 12.52 -6.90 4.21
CA ARG A 67 12.97 -7.18 5.57
C ARG A 67 14.43 -6.84 5.78
N HIS A 68 15.21 -6.83 4.73
CA HIS A 68 16.63 -6.48 4.83
C HIS A 68 16.82 -4.99 5.05
N ARG A 69 16.06 -4.19 4.33
CA ARG A 69 16.14 -2.73 4.45
C ARG A 69 15.21 -2.18 5.53
N VAL A 70 14.35 -3.03 6.08
CA VAL A 70 13.36 -2.64 7.08
C VAL A 70 12.42 -1.57 6.51
N VAL A 71 11.89 -1.85 5.33
CA VAL A 71 11.06 -0.91 4.56
C VAL A 71 9.79 -1.60 4.09
N VAL A 72 8.66 -0.89 4.18
CA VAL A 72 7.43 -1.25 3.48
C VAL A 72 7.39 -0.41 2.22
N VAL A 73 7.37 -1.05 1.06
CA VAL A 73 7.36 -0.36 -0.23
C VAL A 73 5.94 -0.39 -0.79
N ILE A 74 5.36 0.77 -1.00
CA ILE A 74 4.05 0.89 -1.62
C ILE A 74 4.24 0.78 -3.13
N VAL A 75 3.68 -0.26 -3.72
CA VAL A 75 3.91 -0.62 -5.12
C VAL A 75 2.85 -0.03 -6.04
N ARG A 76 1.58 -0.12 -5.66
CA ARG A 76 0.47 0.39 -6.45
C ARG A 76 -0.64 0.91 -5.55
N ILE A 77 -1.34 1.93 -6.02
CA ILE A 77 -2.56 2.44 -5.39
C ILE A 77 -3.58 2.63 -6.50
N GLY A 78 -4.78 2.09 -6.32
CA GLY A 78 -5.80 2.26 -7.34
C GLY A 78 -7.19 2.01 -6.83
N HIS A 79 -8.15 2.49 -7.62
CA HIS A 79 -9.56 2.27 -7.35
C HIS A 79 -9.90 0.82 -7.75
N ARG A 80 -10.77 0.18 -6.99
CA ARG A 80 -11.13 -1.22 -7.25
C ARG A 80 -11.65 -1.45 -8.67
N ARG A 81 -12.30 -0.43 -9.27
CA ARG A 81 -12.85 -0.52 -10.63
C ARG A 81 -11.79 -0.48 -11.72
N GLU A 82 -10.64 0.09 -11.42
CA GLU A 82 -9.55 0.17 -12.38
C GLU A 82 -8.76 -1.12 -12.42
N GLY A 83 -8.98 -1.98 -11.47
CA GLY A 83 -8.47 -3.32 -11.45
C GLY A 83 -6.96 -3.46 -11.44
N TYR A 84 -6.48 -4.35 -10.62
CA TYR A 84 -5.12 -4.86 -10.70
C TYR A 84 -5.21 -6.20 -11.38
N ARG A 85 -4.72 -6.27 -12.53
CA ARG A 85 -4.76 -7.51 -13.27
C ARG A 85 -3.41 -8.14 -13.34
#